data_ba9b76179dd5dfcddf51203ccd3b6510
#
_entry.id   ba9b76179dd5dfcddf51203ccd3b6510
#
_cell.length_a   1.000
_cell.length_b   1.000
_cell.length_c   1.000
_cell.angle_alpha   90.00
_cell.angle_beta   90.00
_cell.angle_gamma   90.00
#
_symmetry.space_group_name_H-M   'P 1'
#
loop_
_entity.id
_entity.type
_entity.pdbx_description
1 polymer ?
#
loop_
_entity_poly.entity_id
_entity_poly.type
_entity_poly.pdbx_seq_one_letter_code
_entity_poly.pdbx_strand_id
1 'polypeptide(L)'
;ECLHSYTYIPDAAKATALLGNTGDAYGQVWHLPTAKEPPSGREWIRMSSKMLRQHPKIQVVSRRMLAVLGLFVPIMRELKEMYYQNDRDYVFDSSKFEKRFSFTPTSYEKGLREAIDSTFE
;
A
#
# COMPACT_ATOMS: atom_id res chain seq x y z
N GLU A 1 8.27 9.77 9.26
CA GLU A 1 7.41 8.63 8.88
C GLU A 1 6.52 9.07 7.73
N CYS A 2 6.56 8.37 6.62
CA CYS A 2 5.79 8.72 5.43
C CYS A 2 4.50 7.90 5.37
N LEU A 3 3.45 8.51 4.81
CA LEU A 3 2.16 7.89 4.59
C LEU A 3 2.14 7.23 3.21
N HIS A 4 1.64 6.01 3.13
CA HIS A 4 1.53 5.30 1.87
C HIS A 4 0.13 4.73 1.68
N SER A 5 -0.46 5.01 0.53
CA SER A 5 -1.71 4.38 0.11
C SER A 5 -1.46 2.94 -0.32
N TYR A 6 -2.29 2.05 0.18
CA TYR A 6 -2.33 0.64 -0.23
C TYR A 6 -3.72 0.32 -0.76
N THR A 7 -3.76 -0.32 -1.91
CA THR A 7 -5.03 -0.77 -2.49
C THR A 7 -5.31 -2.21 -2.06
N TYR A 8 -6.50 -2.45 -1.55
CA TYR A 8 -6.94 -3.82 -1.24
C TYR A 8 -7.18 -4.60 -2.53
N ILE A 9 -6.55 -5.77 -2.68
CA ILE A 9 -6.55 -6.54 -3.93
C ILE A 9 -7.95 -6.86 -4.45
N PRO A 10 -8.92 -7.31 -3.63
CA PRO A 10 -10.28 -7.54 -4.09
C PRO A 10 -10.99 -6.28 -4.60
N ASP A 11 -10.71 -5.10 -4.01
CA ASP A 11 -11.23 -3.83 -4.50
C ASP A 11 -10.60 -3.45 -5.83
N ALA A 12 -9.29 -3.68 -5.99
CA ALA A 12 -8.60 -3.47 -7.25
C ALA A 12 -9.17 -4.36 -8.36
N ALA A 13 -9.44 -5.62 -8.07
CA ALA A 13 -10.03 -6.56 -9.03
C ALA A 13 -11.43 -6.12 -9.47
N LYS A 14 -12.30 -5.74 -8.52
CA LYS A 14 -13.64 -5.20 -8.81
C LYS A 14 -13.57 -3.92 -9.63
N ALA A 15 -12.68 -2.99 -9.24
CA ALA A 15 -12.50 -1.73 -9.94
C ALA A 15 -12.03 -1.93 -11.38
N THR A 16 -11.08 -2.85 -11.59
CA THR A 16 -10.59 -3.18 -12.93
C THR A 16 -11.71 -3.78 -13.80
N ALA A 17 -12.53 -4.67 -13.25
CA ALA A 17 -13.67 -5.23 -13.94
C ALA A 17 -14.71 -4.16 -14.31
N LEU A 18 -15.01 -3.23 -13.40
CA LEU A 18 -15.92 -2.10 -13.66
C LEU A 18 -15.39 -1.22 -14.80
N LEU A 19 -14.11 -0.85 -14.77
CA LEU A 19 -13.49 -0.03 -15.80
C LEU A 19 -13.50 -0.75 -17.16
N GLY A 20 -13.18 -2.05 -17.19
CA GLY A 20 -13.16 -2.85 -18.42
C GLY A 20 -14.53 -3.04 -19.05
N ASN A 21 -15.61 -2.97 -18.26
CA ASN A 21 -16.98 -3.11 -18.74
C ASN A 21 -17.71 -1.76 -18.95
N THR A 22 -16.99 -0.64 -18.84
CA THR A 22 -17.59 0.70 -18.94
C THR A 22 -16.93 1.47 -20.08
N GLY A 23 -17.61 1.54 -21.23
CA GLY A 23 -17.03 2.08 -22.48
C GLY A 23 -16.58 3.54 -22.38
N ASP A 24 -17.29 4.39 -21.62
CA ASP A 24 -16.94 5.79 -21.39
C ASP A 24 -15.77 5.98 -20.40
N ALA A 25 -15.32 4.93 -19.77
CA ALA A 25 -14.12 4.95 -18.93
C ALA A 25 -12.82 4.80 -19.74
N TYR A 26 -12.90 4.37 -21.00
CA TYR A 26 -11.73 4.12 -21.82
C TYR A 26 -10.99 5.42 -22.20
N GLY A 27 -9.70 5.30 -22.44
CA GLY A 27 -8.86 6.44 -22.81
C GLY A 27 -8.64 7.46 -21.69
N GLN A 28 -8.98 7.12 -20.46
CA GLN A 28 -8.82 7.97 -19.28
C GLN A 28 -7.87 7.33 -18.25
N VAL A 29 -7.21 8.19 -17.46
CA VAL A 29 -6.43 7.73 -16.30
C VAL A 29 -7.34 7.60 -15.09
N TRP A 30 -7.25 6.46 -14.41
CA TRP A 30 -7.99 6.14 -13.20
C TRP A 30 -7.03 5.66 -12.10
N HIS A 31 -7.18 6.22 -10.91
CA HIS A 31 -6.57 5.61 -9.72
C HIS A 31 -7.53 4.55 -9.18
N LEU A 32 -7.01 3.37 -8.89
CA LEU A 32 -7.79 2.33 -8.24
C LEU A 32 -8.19 2.77 -6.82
N PRO A 33 -9.37 2.32 -6.33
CA PRO A 33 -9.88 2.77 -5.04
C PRO A 33 -8.94 2.41 -3.89
N THR A 34 -8.61 3.41 -3.10
CA THR A 34 -7.83 3.27 -1.87
C THR A 34 -8.56 3.97 -0.72
N ALA A 35 -8.54 3.37 0.46
CA ALA A 35 -9.11 4.01 1.63
C ALA A 35 -8.39 5.32 1.96
N LYS A 36 -9.12 6.25 2.54
CA LYS A 36 -8.57 7.54 3.00
C LYS A 36 -7.69 7.33 4.24
N GLU A 37 -6.85 8.33 4.53
CA GLU A 37 -5.97 8.32 5.70
C GLU A 37 -5.05 7.08 5.73
N PRO A 38 -4.13 6.97 4.76
CA PRO A 38 -3.23 5.83 4.71
C PRO A 38 -2.32 5.79 5.95
N PRO A 39 -2.10 4.59 6.50
CA PRO A 39 -1.25 4.43 7.66
C PRO A 39 0.24 4.61 7.30
N SER A 40 1.02 5.09 8.25
CA SER A 40 2.47 5.02 8.20
C SER A 40 2.96 3.57 8.33
N GLY A 41 4.20 3.30 7.92
CA GLY A 41 4.79 1.96 8.05
C GLY A 41 4.77 1.40 9.49
N ARG A 42 4.92 2.27 10.50
CA ARG A 42 4.83 1.86 11.92
C ARG A 42 3.40 1.51 12.33
N GLU A 43 2.43 2.26 11.85
CA GLU A 43 1.02 1.96 12.13
C GLU A 43 0.61 0.65 11.49
N TRP A 44 1.08 0.39 10.26
CA TRP A 44 0.89 -0.88 9.56
C TRP A 44 1.41 -2.07 10.37
N ILE A 45 2.67 -1.97 10.86
CA ILE A 45 3.27 -3.00 11.69
C ILE A 45 2.50 -3.16 13.01
N ARG A 46 2.07 -2.06 13.64
CA ARG A 46 1.31 -2.09 14.89
C ARG A 46 -0.05 -2.77 14.71
N MET A 47 -0.78 -2.44 13.64
CA MET A 47 -2.06 -3.08 13.32
C MET A 47 -1.90 -4.58 13.07
N SER A 48 -0.93 -4.96 12.24
CA SER A 48 -0.63 -6.37 11.93
C SER A 48 -0.24 -7.15 13.19
N SER A 49 0.64 -6.59 14.02
CA SER A 49 1.11 -7.23 15.25
C SER A 49 -0.01 -7.44 16.27
N LYS A 50 -0.93 -6.45 16.37
CA LYS A 50 -2.11 -6.56 17.23
C LYS A 50 -3.04 -7.67 16.78
N MET A 51 -3.28 -7.80 15.47
CA MET A 51 -4.13 -8.84 14.91
C MET A 51 -3.51 -10.23 15.07
N LEU A 52 -2.20 -10.35 14.84
CA LEU A 52 -1.45 -11.60 15.00
C LEU A 52 -1.10 -11.95 16.46
N ARG A 53 -1.44 -11.07 17.42
CA ARG A 53 -1.09 -11.21 18.84
C ARG A 53 0.42 -11.43 19.06
N GLN A 54 1.25 -10.78 18.26
CA GLN A 54 2.70 -10.87 18.33
C GLN A 54 3.36 -9.52 18.64
N HIS A 55 4.51 -9.56 19.28
CA HIS A 55 5.31 -8.37 19.51
C HIS A 55 6.17 -8.06 18.29
N PRO A 56 6.04 -6.86 17.68
CA PRO A 56 6.80 -6.53 16.49
C PRO A 56 8.28 -6.33 16.81
N LYS A 57 9.15 -6.92 16.02
CA LYS A 57 10.59 -6.62 16.01
C LYS A 57 10.87 -5.69 14.83
N ILE A 58 10.98 -4.39 15.11
CA ILE A 58 11.19 -3.38 14.07
C ILE A 58 12.69 -3.09 13.96
N GLN A 59 13.26 -3.28 12.79
CA GLN A 59 14.61 -2.82 12.45
C GLN A 59 14.49 -1.70 11.41
N VAL A 60 15.01 -0.54 11.75
CA VAL A 60 15.03 0.61 10.84
C VAL A 60 16.39 0.69 10.17
N VAL A 61 16.40 0.55 8.85
CA VAL A 61 17.60 0.68 8.04
C VAL A 61 17.72 2.12 7.55
N SER A 62 18.76 2.82 7.98
CA SER A 62 19.02 4.18 7.54
C SER A 62 19.62 4.22 6.13
N ARG A 63 19.45 5.36 5.42
CA ARG A 63 20.07 5.59 4.10
C ARG A 63 21.59 5.44 4.13
N ARG A 64 22.24 5.82 5.25
CA ARG A 64 23.70 5.66 5.43
C ARG A 64 24.07 4.18 5.53
N MET A 65 23.29 3.40 6.26
CA MET A 65 23.52 1.95 6.41
C MET A 65 23.30 1.23 5.07
N LEU A 66 22.28 1.61 4.30
CA LEU A 66 22.08 1.10 2.93
C LEU A 66 23.26 1.42 2.02
N ALA A 67 23.83 2.63 2.13
CA ALA A 67 24.99 3.01 1.33
C ALA A 67 26.23 2.17 1.65
N VAL A 68 26.50 1.89 2.94
CA VAL A 68 27.62 1.04 3.36
C VAL A 68 27.39 -0.41 2.95
N LEU A 69 26.19 -0.95 3.18
CA LEU A 69 25.86 -2.33 2.77
C LEU A 69 25.88 -2.51 1.25
N GLY A 70 25.52 -1.46 0.49
CA GLY A 70 25.54 -1.47 -0.97
C GLY A 70 26.95 -1.59 -1.59
N LEU A 71 28.00 -1.38 -0.81
CA LEU A 71 29.38 -1.65 -1.26
C LEU A 71 29.66 -3.16 -1.37
N PHE A 72 29.00 -3.96 -0.57
CA PHE A 72 29.23 -5.41 -0.47
C PHE A 72 28.09 -6.23 -1.07
N VAL A 73 26.88 -5.70 -1.09
CA VAL A 73 25.67 -6.39 -1.52
C VAL A 73 24.98 -5.59 -2.63
N PRO A 74 25.01 -6.06 -3.90
CA PRO A 74 24.46 -5.31 -5.05
C PRO A 74 22.99 -4.90 -4.87
N ILE A 75 22.15 -5.79 -4.33
CA ILE A 75 20.72 -5.50 -4.08
C ILE A 75 20.51 -4.29 -3.15
N MET A 76 21.42 -4.05 -2.20
CA MET A 76 21.33 -2.90 -1.28
C MET A 76 21.63 -1.57 -2.00
N ARG A 77 22.40 -1.62 -3.09
CA ARG A 77 22.62 -0.45 -3.95
C ARG A 77 21.37 -0.08 -4.72
N GLU A 78 20.65 -1.06 -5.26
CA GLU A 78 19.38 -0.85 -5.96
C GLU A 78 18.30 -0.35 -5.01
N LEU A 79 18.22 -0.92 -3.80
CA LEU A 79 17.30 -0.44 -2.76
C LEU A 79 17.56 1.01 -2.37
N LYS A 80 18.82 1.48 -2.43
CA LYS A 80 19.16 2.88 -2.20
C LYS A 80 18.57 3.78 -3.29
N GLU A 81 18.54 3.35 -4.53
CA GLU A 81 17.93 4.10 -5.64
C GLU A 81 16.42 4.17 -5.49
N MET A 82 15.78 3.13 -4.97
CA MET A 82 14.34 3.10 -4.69
C MET A 82 13.93 3.81 -3.39
N TYR A 83 14.89 4.28 -2.61
CA TYR A 83 14.63 4.89 -1.29
C TYR A 83 13.70 6.12 -1.37
N TYR A 84 13.69 6.83 -2.51
CA TYR A 84 12.82 7.99 -2.73
C TYR A 84 11.32 7.66 -2.59
N GLN A 85 10.94 6.41 -2.80
CA GLN A 85 9.55 5.96 -2.63
C GLN A 85 9.12 5.97 -1.16
N ASN A 86 10.08 5.92 -0.24
CA ASN A 86 9.85 5.84 1.21
C ASN A 86 10.29 7.09 1.96
N ASP A 87 10.77 8.15 1.27
CA ASP A 87 11.25 9.38 1.91
C ASP A 87 10.20 10.51 1.92
N ARG A 88 9.05 10.28 1.32
CA ARG A 88 7.92 11.22 1.23
C ARG A 88 6.59 10.52 1.26
N ASP A 89 5.53 11.28 1.52
CA ASP A 89 4.17 10.75 1.46
C ASP A 89 3.79 10.38 0.03
N TYR A 90 3.18 9.22 -0.12
CA TYR A 90 2.73 8.69 -1.39
C TYR A 90 1.25 8.30 -1.27
N VAL A 91 0.40 9.31 -1.43
CA VAL A 91 -1.05 9.19 -1.22
C VAL A 91 -1.78 9.32 -2.55
N PHE A 92 -2.57 8.30 -2.90
CA PHE A 92 -3.41 8.30 -4.08
C PHE A 92 -4.76 8.96 -3.83
N ASP A 93 -5.21 9.77 -4.78
CA ASP A 93 -6.57 10.28 -4.81
C ASP A 93 -7.40 9.44 -5.79
N SER A 94 -8.25 8.57 -5.24
CA SER A 94 -9.20 7.74 -5.99
C SER A 94 -10.60 8.35 -6.08
N SER A 95 -10.80 9.60 -5.69
CA SER A 95 -12.10 10.26 -5.61
C SER A 95 -12.86 10.29 -6.95
N LYS A 96 -12.15 10.39 -8.08
CA LYS A 96 -12.72 10.30 -9.42
C LYS A 96 -13.44 8.97 -9.63
N PHE A 97 -12.77 7.87 -9.27
CA PHE A 97 -13.32 6.52 -9.38
C PHE A 97 -14.50 6.31 -8.43
N GLU A 98 -14.31 6.67 -7.16
CA GLU A 98 -15.33 6.54 -6.12
C GLU A 98 -16.64 7.22 -6.51
N LYS A 99 -16.55 8.47 -6.99
CA LYS A 99 -17.73 9.25 -7.45
C LYS A 99 -18.38 8.62 -8.69
N ARG A 100 -17.57 8.22 -9.68
CA ARG A 100 -18.10 7.68 -10.95
C ARG A 100 -18.85 6.37 -10.76
N PHE A 101 -18.34 5.49 -9.90
CA PHE A 101 -18.88 4.14 -9.69
C PHE A 101 -19.62 3.97 -8.36
N SER A 102 -19.82 5.04 -7.59
CA SER A 102 -20.40 4.99 -6.24
C SER A 102 -19.72 3.91 -5.38
N PHE A 103 -18.39 3.82 -5.50
CA PHE A 103 -17.57 2.80 -4.88
C PHE A 103 -17.03 3.28 -3.54
N THR A 104 -17.13 2.45 -2.51
CA THR A 104 -16.53 2.71 -1.20
C THR A 104 -15.37 1.76 -1.00
N PRO A 105 -14.12 2.28 -0.91
CA PRO A 105 -12.95 1.44 -0.67
C PRO A 105 -13.00 0.72 0.68
N THR A 106 -12.50 -0.49 0.71
CA THR A 106 -12.35 -1.26 1.96
C THR A 106 -11.34 -0.57 2.87
N SER A 107 -11.68 -0.39 4.16
CA SER A 107 -10.76 0.22 5.13
C SER A 107 -9.49 -0.63 5.32
N TYR A 108 -8.38 0.04 5.66
CA TYR A 108 -7.09 -0.64 5.88
C TYR A 108 -7.18 -1.74 6.94
N GLU A 109 -7.88 -1.48 8.05
CA GLU A 109 -8.04 -2.48 9.11
C GLU A 109 -8.81 -3.72 8.64
N LYS A 110 -9.92 -3.52 7.90
CA LYS A 110 -10.71 -4.61 7.37
C LYS A 110 -9.93 -5.41 6.33
N GLY A 111 -9.31 -4.74 5.36
CA GLY A 111 -8.51 -5.40 4.32
C GLY A 111 -7.33 -6.18 4.89
N LEU A 112 -6.66 -5.64 5.92
CA LEU A 112 -5.57 -6.33 6.60
C LEU A 112 -6.06 -7.57 7.36
N ARG A 113 -7.20 -7.49 8.03
CA ARG A 113 -7.81 -8.62 8.73
C ARG A 113 -8.14 -9.75 7.77
N GLU A 114 -8.84 -9.44 6.68
CA GLU A 114 -9.21 -10.44 5.67
C GLU A 114 -7.96 -11.06 5.00
N ALA A 115 -6.91 -10.27 4.77
CA ALA A 115 -5.65 -10.78 4.23
C ALA A 115 -4.94 -11.73 5.20
N ILE A 116 -4.94 -11.42 6.49
CA ILE A 116 -4.37 -12.29 7.53
C ILE A 116 -5.17 -13.58 7.62
N ASP A 117 -6.50 -13.49 7.74
CA ASP A 117 -7.38 -14.66 7.87
C ASP A 117 -7.20 -15.61 6.67
N SER A 118 -7.14 -15.08 5.44
CA SER A 118 -6.92 -15.88 4.23
C SER A 118 -5.53 -16.51 4.10
N THR A 119 -4.56 -16.06 4.87
CA THR A 119 -3.17 -16.57 4.81
C THR A 119 -2.92 -17.67 5.83
N PHE A 120 -3.67 -17.67 6.93
CA PHE A 120 -3.47 -18.58 8.07
C PHE A 120 -4.62 -19.57 8.28
N GLU A 121 -5.58 -19.64 7.34
CA GLU A 121 -6.50 -20.76 7.18
C GLU A 121 -5.84 -21.91 6.39
#